data_125ee2c75495c4668a73d278cfbc4199
#
_entry.id   125ee2c75495c4668a73d278cfbc4199
#
_cell.length_a   1.000
_cell.length_b   1.000
_cell.length_c   1.000
_cell.angle_alpha   90.00
_cell.angle_beta   90.00
_cell.angle_gamma   90.00
#
_symmetry.space_group_name_H-M   'P 1'
#
loop_
_entity.id
_entity.type
_entity.pdbx_description
1 polymer ?
#
loop_
_entity_poly.entity_id
_entity_poly.type
_entity_poly.pdbx_seq_one_letter_code
_entity_poly.pdbx_strand_id
1 'polypeptide(L)'
;TAARVFLNRLWRNESEGRVHFDPDRVPVYADRLRRRPPGSASLGLSAHCDGGSVERWIESNFRKVYRHVFNGNWRRYDPFDAAFRPDVQEIASPAVCSMFRTFQGWTALTPQGPGDGTLQLVPIANAMVYILLRALQDDVAEDDLCGAMPGRALSIRPEWHAPLFDALSSIPKMEAGDTVFWHSDVIHAVEDAHRGTGYSNVIYIASAPACARNDAYLKRQLPAFLEGKSPPDFPVDHFEVDFVGRASTDDLTPLGRAQLGFDL
;
A
#
# COMPACT_ATOMS: atom_id res chain seq x y z
N THR A 1 1.32 17.60 -0.55
CA THR A 1 1.48 17.34 -2.01
C THR A 1 2.96 17.32 -2.40
N ALA A 2 3.80 18.32 -2.01
CA ALA A 2 5.22 18.37 -2.39
C ALA A 2 5.99 17.09 -2.05
N ALA A 3 5.83 16.53 -0.85
CA ALA A 3 6.46 15.28 -0.46
C ALA A 3 6.07 14.11 -1.39
N ARG A 4 4.79 14.01 -1.76
CA ARG A 4 4.31 12.95 -2.65
C ARG A 4 4.86 13.09 -4.07
N VAL A 5 4.94 14.31 -4.60
CA VAL A 5 5.60 14.59 -5.89
C VAL A 5 7.06 14.19 -5.85
N PHE A 6 7.78 14.57 -4.78
CA PHE A 6 9.17 14.14 -4.59
C PHE A 6 9.31 12.62 -4.58
N LEU A 7 8.46 11.91 -3.83
CA LEU A 7 8.47 10.45 -3.75
C LEU A 7 8.20 9.79 -5.11
N ASN A 8 7.24 10.30 -5.88
CA ASN A 8 6.97 9.79 -7.22
C ASN A 8 8.20 9.90 -8.14
N ARG A 9 8.97 10.98 -8.00
CA ARG A 9 10.18 11.22 -8.79
C ARG A 9 11.39 10.38 -8.40
N LEU A 10 11.31 9.60 -7.31
CA LEU A 10 12.32 8.59 -6.95
C LEU A 10 12.25 7.35 -7.85
N TRP A 11 11.15 7.17 -8.56
CA TRP A 11 10.96 6.05 -9.45
C TRP A 11 11.52 6.30 -10.84
N ARG A 12 12.06 5.25 -11.45
CA ARG A 12 12.37 5.26 -12.87
C ARG A 12 11.08 5.16 -13.65
N ASN A 13 10.55 6.32 -14.03
CA ASN A 13 9.23 6.47 -14.63
C ASN A 13 9.25 6.35 -16.17
N GLU A 14 10.43 6.47 -16.79
CA GLU A 14 10.61 6.32 -18.23
C GLU A 14 11.42 5.07 -18.53
N SER A 15 10.75 4.05 -19.04
CA SER A 15 11.35 2.77 -19.43
C SER A 15 10.44 2.03 -20.41
N GLU A 16 10.95 1.00 -21.09
CA GLU A 16 10.21 0.21 -22.08
C GLU A 16 9.57 1.10 -23.18
N GLY A 17 10.22 2.22 -23.52
CA GLY A 17 9.79 3.14 -24.59
C GLY A 17 8.58 4.01 -24.25
N ARG A 18 8.19 4.12 -22.97
CA ARG A 18 7.06 4.98 -22.55
C ARG A 18 7.28 5.60 -21.17
N VAL A 19 6.52 6.65 -20.90
CA VAL A 19 6.29 7.23 -19.58
C VAL A 19 5.12 6.48 -18.93
N HIS A 20 5.30 6.01 -17.70
CA HIS A 20 4.33 5.13 -17.02
C HIS A 20 3.27 5.89 -16.24
N PHE A 21 3.61 7.07 -15.71
CA PHE A 21 2.70 7.92 -14.94
C PHE A 21 3.17 9.38 -14.95
N ASP A 22 2.29 10.30 -14.57
CA ASP A 22 2.64 11.71 -14.34
C ASP A 22 3.00 11.90 -12.85
N PRO A 23 4.28 12.16 -12.51
CA PRO A 23 4.73 12.28 -11.12
C PRO A 23 4.22 13.53 -10.42
N ASP A 24 3.83 14.56 -11.18
CA ASP A 24 3.45 15.87 -10.65
C ASP A 24 1.95 15.98 -10.33
N ARG A 25 1.14 15.13 -10.95
CA ARG A 25 -0.27 14.99 -10.61
C ARG A 25 -0.43 13.86 -9.60
N VAL A 26 -0.95 14.20 -8.41
CA VAL A 26 -1.03 13.30 -7.27
C VAL A 26 -2.48 13.12 -6.81
N PRO A 27 -3.24 12.21 -7.43
CA PRO A 27 -4.55 11.80 -6.95
C PRO A 27 -4.59 11.49 -5.46
N VAL A 28 -5.74 11.65 -4.85
CA VAL A 28 -5.99 11.23 -3.47
C VAL A 28 -6.72 9.89 -3.49
N TYR A 29 -6.11 8.92 -2.84
CA TYR A 29 -6.80 7.72 -2.41
C TYR A 29 -7.49 8.05 -1.09
N ALA A 30 -8.82 8.07 -1.08
CA ALA A 30 -9.59 8.38 0.12
C ALA A 30 -9.38 7.26 1.13
N ASP A 31 -8.57 7.57 2.12
CA ASP A 31 -8.10 6.62 3.09
C ASP A 31 -8.72 6.88 4.47
N ARG A 32 -8.39 6.03 5.42
CA ARG A 32 -9.07 5.96 6.71
C ARG A 32 -8.21 6.51 7.84
N LEU A 33 -8.88 7.10 8.81
CA LEU A 33 -8.32 7.33 10.12
C LEU A 33 -8.32 6.00 10.89
N ARG A 34 -7.17 5.61 11.41
CA ARG A 34 -7.00 4.47 12.31
C ARG A 34 -6.81 4.95 13.72
N ARG A 35 -7.60 4.40 14.62
CA ARG A 35 -7.51 4.66 16.05
C ARG A 35 -7.15 3.39 16.78
N ARG A 36 -6.07 3.42 17.55
CA ARG A 36 -5.61 2.28 18.33
C ARG A 36 -5.47 2.66 19.79
N PRO A 37 -6.34 2.18 20.68
CA PRO A 37 -6.26 2.47 22.12
C PRO A 37 -5.14 1.66 22.77
N PRO A 38 -4.65 2.12 23.94
CA PRO A 38 -3.73 1.37 24.79
C PRO A 38 -4.30 -0.02 25.13
N GLY A 39 -3.44 -1.01 25.27
CA GLY A 39 -3.82 -2.36 25.62
C GLY A 39 -4.53 -3.15 24.51
N SER A 40 -4.72 -2.58 23.32
CA SER A 40 -5.32 -3.31 22.21
C SER A 40 -4.37 -4.36 21.65
N ALA A 41 -4.90 -5.56 21.40
CA ALA A 41 -4.20 -6.54 20.58
C ALA A 41 -4.15 -6.08 19.12
N SER A 42 -3.22 -6.63 18.34
CA SER A 42 -3.21 -6.44 16.90
C SER A 42 -4.54 -6.93 16.30
N LEU A 43 -5.09 -6.17 15.35
CA LEU A 43 -6.27 -6.59 14.58
C LEU A 43 -5.92 -7.65 13.52
N GLY A 44 -4.80 -8.38 13.70
CA GLY A 44 -4.41 -9.48 12.81
C GLY A 44 -3.76 -9.06 11.51
N LEU A 45 -3.18 -7.88 11.43
CA LEU A 45 -2.34 -7.51 10.29
C LEU A 45 -0.97 -8.18 10.44
N SER A 46 -0.92 -9.46 10.09
CA SER A 46 0.32 -10.21 9.93
C SER A 46 1.21 -9.56 8.87
N ALA A 47 2.50 -9.88 8.89
CA ALA A 47 3.45 -9.33 7.94
C ALA A 47 3.07 -9.67 6.49
N HIS A 48 2.92 -8.66 5.65
CA HIS A 48 2.41 -8.77 4.29
C HIS A 48 2.89 -7.63 3.37
N CYS A 49 2.66 -7.78 2.08
CA CYS A 49 2.68 -6.71 1.08
C CYS A 49 1.27 -6.55 0.51
N ASP A 50 0.84 -5.31 0.33
CA ASP A 50 -0.41 -5.02 -0.38
C ASP A 50 -0.26 -5.16 -1.90
N GLY A 51 -1.38 -5.15 -2.61
CA GLY A 51 -1.38 -5.10 -4.07
C GLY A 51 -1.19 -6.45 -4.74
N GLY A 52 -2.02 -7.42 -4.39
CA GLY A 52 -2.06 -8.75 -4.99
C GLY A 52 -1.14 -9.77 -4.31
N SER A 53 -1.50 -11.01 -4.45
CA SER A 53 -0.85 -12.18 -3.87
C SER A 53 -0.43 -13.16 -4.96
N VAL A 54 -1.24 -14.19 -5.22
CA VAL A 54 -0.97 -15.21 -6.25
C VAL A 54 -0.78 -14.60 -7.65
N GLU A 55 -1.41 -13.47 -7.91
CA GLU A 55 -1.32 -12.72 -9.17
C GLU A 55 0.12 -12.37 -9.53
N ARG A 56 1.01 -12.22 -8.54
CA ARG A 56 2.44 -11.91 -8.78
C ARG A 56 3.16 -12.99 -9.58
N TRP A 57 2.69 -14.23 -9.54
CA TRP A 57 3.24 -15.36 -10.32
C TRP A 57 2.48 -15.61 -11.62
N ILE A 58 1.16 -15.36 -11.68
CA ILE A 58 0.32 -15.82 -12.78
C ILE A 58 -0.18 -14.70 -13.69
N GLU A 59 -0.33 -13.46 -13.19
CA GLU A 59 -0.84 -12.34 -13.99
C GLU A 59 0.26 -11.77 -14.91
N SER A 60 -0.11 -11.48 -16.15
CA SER A 60 0.85 -11.20 -17.23
C SER A 60 1.71 -9.95 -16.97
N ASN A 61 1.13 -8.88 -16.43
CA ASN A 61 1.89 -7.65 -16.14
C ASN A 61 2.71 -7.78 -14.87
N PHE A 62 2.22 -8.47 -13.83
CA PHE A 62 3.06 -8.81 -12.67
C PHE A 62 4.28 -9.63 -13.08
N ARG A 63 4.13 -10.61 -13.96
CA ARG A 63 5.26 -11.38 -14.48
C ARG A 63 6.25 -10.51 -15.25
N LYS A 64 5.79 -9.46 -15.94
CA LYS A 64 6.68 -8.47 -16.59
C LYS A 64 7.37 -7.56 -15.58
N VAL A 65 6.69 -7.14 -14.51
CA VAL A 65 7.32 -6.42 -13.39
C VAL A 65 8.49 -7.22 -12.83
N TYR A 66 8.28 -8.51 -12.57
CA TYR A 66 9.29 -9.40 -11.98
C TYR A 66 10.06 -10.24 -13.02
N ARG A 67 10.10 -9.81 -14.31
CA ARG A 67 10.73 -10.55 -15.40
C ARG A 67 12.17 -10.95 -15.13
N HIS A 68 12.93 -10.09 -14.48
CA HIS A 68 14.32 -10.38 -14.14
C HIS A 68 14.45 -11.40 -13.01
N VAL A 69 13.48 -11.50 -12.12
CA VAL A 69 13.44 -12.54 -11.10
C VAL A 69 13.16 -13.89 -11.74
N PHE A 70 12.09 -13.98 -12.54
CA PHE A 70 11.64 -15.25 -13.12
C PHE A 70 12.55 -15.81 -14.23
N ASN A 71 13.38 -14.98 -14.87
CA ASN A 71 14.35 -15.43 -15.87
C ASN A 71 15.77 -15.70 -15.31
N GLY A 72 15.92 -15.73 -13.98
CA GLY A 72 17.19 -16.03 -13.32
C GLY A 72 18.17 -14.84 -13.18
N ASN A 73 17.80 -13.66 -13.70
CA ASN A 73 18.65 -12.45 -13.63
C ASN A 73 18.21 -11.53 -12.47
N TRP A 74 17.82 -12.08 -11.34
CA TRP A 74 17.23 -11.37 -10.22
C TRP A 74 18.06 -10.17 -9.71
N ARG A 75 19.38 -10.16 -9.89
CA ARG A 75 20.25 -9.02 -9.55
C ARG A 75 19.94 -7.77 -10.38
N ARG A 76 19.25 -7.91 -11.52
CA ARG A 76 18.80 -6.80 -12.36
C ARG A 76 17.40 -6.30 -11.99
N TYR A 77 16.74 -6.95 -11.05
CA TYR A 77 15.46 -6.46 -10.55
C TYR A 77 15.65 -5.13 -9.83
N ASP A 78 14.91 -4.13 -10.29
CA ASP A 78 14.88 -2.80 -9.71
C ASP A 78 13.45 -2.56 -9.19
N PRO A 79 13.25 -2.51 -7.87
CA PRO A 79 11.92 -2.28 -7.30
C PRO A 79 11.36 -0.88 -7.67
N PHE A 80 12.21 0.07 -7.99
CA PHE A 80 11.82 1.42 -8.40
C PHE A 80 11.60 1.58 -9.91
N ASP A 81 11.65 0.51 -10.70
CA ASP A 81 11.22 0.53 -12.10
C ASP A 81 9.69 0.53 -12.17
N ALA A 82 9.11 1.58 -12.75
CA ALA A 82 7.67 1.72 -12.92
C ALA A 82 7.10 0.84 -14.06
N ALA A 83 7.97 0.23 -14.86
CA ALA A 83 7.56 -0.59 -16.00
C ALA A 83 6.51 -1.64 -15.60
N PHE A 84 5.37 -1.62 -16.27
CA PHE A 84 4.23 -2.52 -16.11
C PHE A 84 3.47 -2.40 -14.78
N ARG A 85 3.98 -1.72 -13.75
CA ARG A 85 3.35 -1.64 -12.43
C ARG A 85 1.96 -0.96 -12.44
N PRO A 86 1.73 0.14 -13.18
CA PRO A 86 0.38 0.69 -13.30
C PRO A 86 -0.61 -0.22 -14.05
N ASP A 87 -0.10 -1.19 -14.80
CA ASP A 87 -0.92 -2.05 -15.67
C ASP A 87 -1.30 -3.40 -15.02
N VAL A 88 -0.74 -3.72 -13.84
CA VAL A 88 -1.04 -4.99 -13.16
C VAL A 88 -2.53 -5.11 -12.82
N GLN A 89 -3.03 -6.33 -12.84
CA GLN A 89 -4.42 -6.64 -12.48
C GLN A 89 -4.44 -7.53 -11.25
N GLU A 90 -5.01 -7.02 -10.16
CA GLU A 90 -5.31 -7.81 -8.98
C GLU A 90 -6.73 -8.37 -9.05
N ILE A 91 -6.95 -9.49 -8.40
CA ILE A 91 -8.29 -10.02 -8.17
C ILE A 91 -8.96 -9.12 -7.12
N ALA A 92 -10.03 -8.45 -7.52
CA ALA A 92 -10.72 -7.49 -6.68
C ALA A 92 -11.25 -8.12 -5.39
N SER A 93 -10.95 -7.49 -4.27
CA SER A 93 -11.50 -7.86 -2.97
C SER A 93 -11.39 -6.68 -2.00
N PRO A 94 -12.11 -6.69 -0.86
CA PRO A 94 -11.95 -5.67 0.19
C PRO A 94 -10.56 -5.66 0.85
N ALA A 95 -9.70 -6.61 0.55
CA ALA A 95 -8.33 -6.68 1.06
C ALA A 95 -7.29 -6.17 0.06
N VAL A 96 -7.72 -5.73 -1.13
CA VAL A 96 -6.84 -5.31 -2.22
C VAL A 96 -7.12 -3.87 -2.60
N CYS A 97 -6.10 -3.02 -2.47
CA CYS A 97 -6.15 -1.65 -2.95
C CYS A 97 -5.90 -1.62 -4.47
N SER A 98 -6.89 -1.21 -5.24
CA SER A 98 -6.82 -1.21 -6.69
C SER A 98 -6.12 0.00 -7.30
N MET A 99 -5.76 1.00 -6.51
CA MET A 99 -5.01 2.17 -6.98
C MET A 99 -3.51 1.86 -7.06
N PHE A 100 -2.84 2.26 -8.14
CA PHE A 100 -1.38 2.20 -8.21
C PHE A 100 -0.77 3.24 -7.27
N ARG A 101 0.10 2.79 -6.38
CA ARG A 101 0.82 3.62 -5.42
C ARG A 101 2.32 3.42 -5.55
N THR A 102 3.07 4.50 -5.66
CA THR A 102 4.53 4.46 -5.60
C THR A 102 5.00 4.19 -4.18
N PHE A 103 4.32 4.81 -3.20
CA PHE A 103 4.53 4.57 -1.78
C PHE A 103 3.22 4.51 -1.05
N GLN A 104 3.16 3.65 -0.06
CA GLN A 104 2.19 3.68 1.02
C GLN A 104 2.70 4.58 2.12
N GLY A 105 1.83 5.02 3.02
CA GLY A 105 2.25 5.85 4.14
C GLY A 105 1.12 6.22 5.06
N TRP A 106 1.48 6.84 6.17
CA TRP A 106 0.54 7.48 7.07
C TRP A 106 1.21 8.63 7.84
N THR A 107 0.38 9.54 8.32
CA THR A 107 0.80 10.62 9.23
C THR A 107 0.32 10.30 10.64
N ALA A 108 1.22 10.41 11.62
CA ALA A 108 0.89 10.27 13.03
C ALA A 108 0.01 11.43 13.50
N LEU A 109 -1.10 11.12 14.15
CA LEU A 109 -1.98 12.11 14.80
C LEU A 109 -1.71 12.21 16.30
N THR A 110 -1.02 11.21 16.84
CA THR A 110 -0.56 11.17 18.22
C THR A 110 0.89 10.65 18.25
N PRO A 111 1.70 11.02 19.26
CA PRO A 111 3.01 10.43 19.42
C PRO A 111 2.89 8.90 19.56
N GLN A 112 3.81 8.18 18.91
CA GLN A 112 3.86 6.71 18.98
C GLN A 112 5.25 6.20 18.59
N GLY A 113 5.60 5.00 19.03
CA GLY A 113 6.88 4.38 18.74
C GLY A 113 6.88 2.90 19.10
N PRO A 114 8.07 2.26 19.16
CA PRO A 114 8.19 0.86 19.52
C PRO A 114 7.46 0.54 20.85
N GLY A 115 6.60 -0.46 20.83
CA GLY A 115 5.76 -0.85 21.96
C GLY A 115 4.36 -0.21 21.98
N ASP A 116 4.10 0.79 21.15
CA ASP A 116 2.80 1.46 21.06
C ASP A 116 1.88 0.84 19.99
N GLY A 117 2.15 -0.39 19.60
CA GLY A 117 1.39 -1.06 18.55
C GLY A 117 1.61 -0.42 17.17
N THR A 118 2.81 0.06 16.93
CA THR A 118 3.14 0.81 15.72
C THR A 118 3.47 -0.07 14.51
N LEU A 119 3.78 0.57 13.40
CA LEU A 119 4.19 -0.07 12.16
C LEU A 119 5.54 -0.79 12.32
N GLN A 120 5.64 -1.98 11.74
CA GLN A 120 6.87 -2.72 11.56
C GLN A 120 7.14 -2.90 10.06
N LEU A 121 8.39 -2.86 9.67
CA LEU A 121 8.83 -3.01 8.29
C LEU A 121 9.99 -4.00 8.18
N VAL A 122 10.04 -4.75 7.08
CA VAL A 122 11.29 -5.28 6.54
C VAL A 122 11.81 -4.22 5.55
N PRO A 123 12.79 -3.39 5.92
CA PRO A 123 13.10 -2.15 5.20
C PRO A 123 13.90 -2.37 3.91
N ILE A 124 13.56 -3.41 3.15
CA ILE A 124 14.23 -3.84 1.92
C ILE A 124 13.18 -4.25 0.89
N ALA A 125 12.90 -3.41 -0.12
CA ALA A 125 11.97 -3.75 -1.18
C ALA A 125 12.42 -4.98 -2.00
N ASN A 126 13.74 -5.21 -2.13
CA ASN A 126 14.30 -6.38 -2.80
C ASN A 126 14.03 -7.71 -2.05
N ALA A 127 13.50 -7.70 -0.83
CA ALA A 127 13.01 -8.91 -0.18
C ALA A 127 11.93 -9.63 -1.01
N MET A 128 11.26 -8.92 -1.90
CA MET A 128 10.30 -9.50 -2.84
C MET A 128 10.94 -10.57 -3.73
N VAL A 129 12.21 -10.43 -4.10
CA VAL A 129 12.96 -11.47 -4.87
C VAL A 129 12.97 -12.78 -4.10
N TYR A 130 13.28 -12.73 -2.79
CA TYR A 130 13.28 -13.92 -1.94
C TYR A 130 11.89 -14.56 -1.86
N ILE A 131 10.85 -13.77 -1.63
CA ILE A 131 9.47 -14.27 -1.52
C ILE A 131 9.05 -14.99 -2.82
N LEU A 132 9.29 -14.34 -3.97
CA LEU A 132 8.90 -14.89 -5.26
C LEU A 132 9.61 -16.20 -5.59
N LEU A 133 10.92 -16.29 -5.30
CA LEU A 133 11.73 -17.48 -5.59
C LEU A 133 11.54 -18.57 -4.52
N ARG A 134 11.23 -18.23 -3.27
CA ARG A 134 10.98 -19.19 -2.19
C ARG A 134 9.77 -20.06 -2.49
N ALA A 135 8.73 -19.45 -3.05
CA ALA A 135 7.51 -20.15 -3.43
C ALA A 135 7.70 -21.16 -4.58
N LEU A 136 8.81 -21.10 -5.29
CA LEU A 136 9.12 -21.96 -6.44
C LEU A 136 10.20 -23.03 -6.11
N GLN A 137 10.48 -23.25 -4.83
CA GLN A 137 11.46 -24.28 -4.42
C GLN A 137 10.79 -25.65 -4.32
N ASP A 138 11.58 -26.71 -4.49
CA ASP A 138 11.11 -28.11 -4.56
C ASP A 138 10.40 -28.60 -3.28
N ASP A 139 10.62 -27.94 -2.13
CA ASP A 139 9.99 -28.25 -0.86
C ASP A 139 8.65 -27.53 -0.64
N VAL A 140 8.19 -26.75 -1.63
CA VAL A 140 6.87 -26.10 -1.64
C VAL A 140 5.98 -26.80 -2.65
N ALA A 141 4.78 -27.19 -2.25
CA ALA A 141 3.84 -27.80 -3.19
C ALA A 141 3.49 -26.83 -4.35
N GLU A 142 3.36 -27.35 -5.56
CA GLU A 142 3.18 -26.54 -6.78
C GLU A 142 1.95 -25.62 -6.74
N ASP A 143 0.93 -25.99 -5.96
CA ASP A 143 -0.33 -25.27 -5.80
C ASP A 143 -0.39 -24.40 -4.53
N ASP A 144 0.64 -24.46 -3.67
CA ASP A 144 0.64 -23.71 -2.40
C ASP A 144 1.23 -22.28 -2.52
N LEU A 145 2.31 -22.10 -3.30
CA LEU A 145 3.02 -20.82 -3.43
C LEU A 145 3.29 -20.13 -2.08
N CYS A 146 3.71 -20.90 -1.06
CA CYS A 146 3.89 -20.44 0.32
C CYS A 146 2.61 -19.80 0.92
N GLY A 147 1.45 -20.30 0.55
CA GLY A 147 0.14 -19.87 1.04
C GLY A 147 -0.38 -18.59 0.40
N ALA A 148 0.13 -18.20 -0.76
CA ALA A 148 -0.43 -17.12 -1.55
C ALA A 148 -1.83 -17.49 -2.04
N MET A 149 -2.80 -16.58 -1.92
CA MET A 149 -4.20 -16.83 -2.28
C MET A 149 -4.78 -15.67 -3.10
N PRO A 150 -5.67 -15.95 -4.06
CA PRO A 150 -6.33 -14.91 -4.84
C PRO A 150 -7.16 -13.97 -3.96
N GLY A 151 -7.18 -12.68 -4.31
CA GLY A 151 -7.95 -11.67 -3.59
C GLY A 151 -7.48 -11.42 -2.16
N ARG A 152 -6.22 -11.68 -1.86
CA ARG A 152 -5.57 -11.45 -0.56
C ARG A 152 -4.34 -10.57 -0.72
N ALA A 153 -3.87 -9.99 0.39
CA ALA A 153 -2.53 -9.45 0.46
C ALA A 153 -1.50 -10.59 0.45
N LEU A 154 -0.32 -10.35 -0.08
CA LEU A 154 0.79 -11.32 -0.06
C LEU A 154 1.35 -11.41 1.35
N SER A 155 0.93 -12.40 2.11
CA SER A 155 1.41 -12.64 3.48
C SER A 155 2.69 -13.46 3.47
N ILE A 156 3.64 -13.11 4.36
CA ILE A 156 4.78 -13.97 4.68
C ILE A 156 4.43 -14.85 5.89
N ARG A 157 5.04 -16.03 5.95
CA ARG A 157 4.82 -17.02 7.01
C ARG A 157 6.13 -17.51 7.61
N PRO A 158 6.21 -17.71 8.93
CA PRO A 158 7.44 -18.16 9.59
C PRO A 158 8.03 -19.46 9.02
N GLU A 159 7.18 -20.42 8.66
CA GLU A 159 7.58 -21.70 8.08
C GLU A 159 8.32 -21.59 6.75
N TRP A 160 8.05 -20.54 5.98
CA TRP A 160 8.64 -20.32 4.66
C TRP A 160 9.61 -19.16 4.61
N HIS A 161 9.41 -18.15 5.47
CA HIS A 161 10.05 -16.84 5.35
C HIS A 161 10.74 -16.40 6.65
N ALA A 162 11.21 -17.33 7.49
CA ALA A 162 11.82 -17.03 8.79
C ALA A 162 12.82 -15.86 8.77
N PRO A 163 13.76 -15.74 7.81
CA PRO A 163 14.72 -14.63 7.80
C PRO A 163 14.07 -13.24 7.66
N LEU A 164 12.87 -13.15 7.08
CA LEU A 164 12.15 -11.89 6.95
C LEU A 164 11.49 -11.47 8.26
N PHE A 165 11.10 -12.43 9.11
CA PHE A 165 10.61 -12.14 10.47
C PHE A 165 11.73 -11.63 11.36
N ASP A 166 12.95 -12.18 11.22
CA ASP A 166 14.13 -11.70 11.96
C ASP A 166 14.51 -10.25 11.58
N ALA A 167 14.21 -9.86 10.35
CA ALA A 167 14.46 -8.51 9.83
C ALA A 167 13.33 -7.52 10.13
N LEU A 168 12.18 -7.97 10.64
CA LEU A 168 11.03 -7.12 10.92
C LEU A 168 11.35 -6.17 12.08
N SER A 169 11.28 -4.87 11.82
CA SER A 169 11.69 -3.86 12.78
C SER A 169 10.62 -2.78 12.92
N SER A 170 10.34 -2.37 14.17
CA SER A 170 9.43 -1.25 14.43
C SER A 170 10.04 0.06 13.93
N ILE A 171 9.19 0.95 13.42
CA ILE A 171 9.62 2.29 13.08
C ILE A 171 10.10 3.06 14.32
N PRO A 172 10.96 4.07 14.17
CA PRO A 172 11.38 4.90 15.29
C PRO A 172 10.21 5.66 15.89
N LYS A 173 10.44 6.26 17.04
CA LYS A 173 9.45 7.15 17.67
C LYS A 173 9.05 8.27 16.72
N MET A 174 7.75 8.50 16.61
CA MET A 174 7.12 9.52 15.79
C MET A 174 6.37 10.49 16.69
N GLU A 175 6.43 11.77 16.36
CA GLU A 175 5.60 12.80 16.98
C GLU A 175 4.35 13.07 16.13
N ALA A 176 3.34 13.74 16.71
CA ALA A 176 2.16 14.12 15.94
C ALA A 176 2.54 15.05 14.77
N GLY A 177 2.12 14.71 13.56
CA GLY A 177 2.49 15.41 12.33
C GLY A 177 3.63 14.76 11.54
N ASP A 178 4.39 13.85 12.15
CA ASP A 178 5.39 13.07 11.41
C ASP A 178 4.72 12.10 10.44
N THR A 179 5.38 11.87 9.31
CA THR A 179 4.87 10.98 8.27
C THR A 179 5.89 9.92 7.89
N VAL A 180 5.45 8.69 7.81
CA VAL A 180 6.24 7.57 7.28
C VAL A 180 5.71 7.16 5.92
N PHE A 181 6.64 6.87 5.00
CA PHE A 181 6.33 6.28 3.70
C PHE A 181 7.16 5.02 3.48
N TRP A 182 6.58 4.01 2.85
CA TRP A 182 7.29 2.79 2.46
C TRP A 182 6.90 2.36 1.05
N HIS A 183 7.84 1.75 0.36
CA HIS A 183 7.63 1.21 -0.99
C HIS A 183 6.57 0.10 -0.98
N SER A 184 5.77 -0.02 -2.03
CA SER A 184 4.67 -1.00 -2.12
C SER A 184 5.10 -2.47 -2.00
N ASP A 185 6.35 -2.80 -2.36
CA ASP A 185 6.90 -4.15 -2.19
C ASP A 185 7.61 -4.36 -0.83
N VAL A 186 7.56 -3.38 0.07
CA VAL A 186 8.09 -3.54 1.44
C VAL A 186 7.07 -4.30 2.28
N ILE A 187 7.56 -5.38 2.91
CA ILE A 187 6.78 -6.14 3.87
C ILE A 187 6.54 -5.28 5.10
N HIS A 188 5.29 -5.20 5.48
CA HIS A 188 4.88 -4.44 6.65
C HIS A 188 3.91 -5.22 7.54
N ALA A 189 3.92 -4.87 8.81
CA ALA A 189 3.08 -5.43 9.85
C ALA A 189 2.74 -4.35 10.86
N VAL A 190 1.92 -4.70 11.82
CA VAL A 190 1.68 -3.90 13.03
C VAL A 190 2.11 -4.74 14.22
N GLU A 191 2.78 -4.13 15.20
CA GLU A 191 3.14 -4.82 16.44
C GLU A 191 1.95 -5.58 17.04
N ASP A 192 2.21 -6.73 17.62
CA ASP A 192 1.21 -7.66 18.13
C ASP A 192 0.34 -7.09 19.25
N ALA A 193 0.89 -6.15 20.03
CA ALA A 193 0.20 -5.51 21.13
C ALA A 193 0.60 -4.04 21.29
N HIS A 194 -0.34 -3.24 21.76
CA HIS A 194 -0.10 -1.87 22.21
C HIS A 194 0.17 -1.87 23.72
N ARG A 195 1.44 -1.74 24.11
CA ARG A 195 1.90 -1.75 25.52
C ARG A 195 2.06 -0.35 26.12
N GLY A 196 1.92 0.70 25.28
CA GLY A 196 1.98 2.09 25.70
C GLY A 196 0.71 2.56 26.41
N THR A 197 0.72 3.80 26.85
CA THR A 197 -0.39 4.41 27.65
C THR A 197 -1.25 5.38 26.86
N GLY A 198 -0.74 5.90 25.74
CA GLY A 198 -1.45 6.82 24.84
C GLY A 198 -2.14 6.11 23.70
N TYR A 199 -2.93 6.83 22.90
CA TYR A 199 -3.46 6.32 21.64
C TYR A 199 -2.42 6.37 20.53
N SER A 200 -2.40 5.39 19.66
CA SER A 200 -1.65 5.39 18.41
C SER A 200 -2.61 5.63 17.25
N ASN A 201 -2.87 6.90 16.96
CA ASN A 201 -3.77 7.30 15.90
C ASN A 201 -2.99 7.74 14.66
N VAL A 202 -3.43 7.29 13.49
CA VAL A 202 -2.83 7.65 12.22
C VAL A 202 -3.90 7.96 11.17
N ILE A 203 -3.55 8.82 10.23
CA ILE A 203 -4.31 8.97 8.98
C ILE A 203 -3.46 8.46 7.82
N TYR A 204 -4.01 7.56 7.03
CA TYR A 204 -3.30 7.02 5.87
C TYR A 204 -3.12 8.09 4.80
N ILE A 205 -1.97 8.04 4.15
CA ILE A 205 -1.62 8.91 3.04
C ILE A 205 -0.76 8.11 2.04
N ALA A 206 -1.27 7.89 0.84
CA ALA A 206 -0.53 7.23 -0.22
C ALA A 206 0.09 8.24 -1.17
N SER A 207 1.22 7.88 -1.77
CA SER A 207 1.73 8.56 -2.95
C SER A 207 1.26 7.80 -4.19
N ALA A 208 0.22 8.33 -4.82
CA ALA A 208 -0.40 7.77 -6.01
C ALA A 208 -0.25 8.77 -7.16
N PRO A 209 0.60 8.51 -8.17
CA PRO A 209 0.73 9.40 -9.33
C PRO A 209 -0.45 9.24 -10.29
N ALA A 210 -0.70 10.24 -11.14
CA ALA A 210 -1.73 10.12 -12.16
C ALA A 210 -1.31 9.14 -13.27
N CYS A 211 -2.15 8.17 -13.53
CA CYS A 211 -2.07 7.21 -14.62
C CYS A 211 -3.48 6.71 -14.96
N ALA A 212 -3.65 6.06 -16.08
CA ALA A 212 -4.97 5.59 -16.54
C ALA A 212 -5.71 4.75 -15.48
N ARG A 213 -4.99 3.89 -14.75
CA ARG A 213 -5.56 3.08 -13.65
C ARG A 213 -6.10 3.97 -12.52
N ASN A 214 -5.33 4.97 -12.11
CA ASN A 214 -5.69 5.86 -11.01
C ASN A 214 -6.83 6.81 -11.40
N ASP A 215 -6.83 7.31 -12.65
CA ASP A 215 -7.95 8.11 -13.16
C ASP A 215 -9.25 7.29 -13.22
N ALA A 216 -9.18 6.03 -13.63
CA ALA A 216 -10.35 5.12 -13.59
C ALA A 216 -10.82 4.84 -12.15
N TYR A 217 -9.92 4.78 -11.18
CA TYR A 217 -10.28 4.64 -9.77
C TYR A 217 -11.00 5.90 -9.25
N LEU A 218 -10.48 7.09 -9.55
CA LEU A 218 -11.10 8.36 -9.13
C LEU A 218 -12.54 8.51 -9.62
N LYS A 219 -12.83 8.08 -10.86
CA LYS A 219 -14.20 8.07 -11.39
C LYS A 219 -15.19 7.21 -10.59
N ARG A 220 -14.70 6.19 -9.90
CA ARG A 220 -15.50 5.36 -9.00
C ARG A 220 -15.53 5.91 -7.57
N GLN A 221 -14.44 6.54 -7.13
CA GLN A 221 -14.32 7.11 -5.78
C GLN A 221 -15.14 8.38 -5.61
N LEU A 222 -15.18 9.26 -6.62
CA LEU A 222 -15.84 10.56 -6.53
C LEU A 222 -17.32 10.48 -6.15
N PRO A 223 -18.16 9.61 -6.75
CA PRO A 223 -19.55 9.46 -6.31
C PRO A 223 -19.67 9.02 -4.84
N ALA A 224 -18.83 8.08 -4.41
CA ALA A 224 -18.83 7.62 -3.01
C ALA A 224 -18.43 8.76 -2.04
N PHE A 225 -17.43 9.57 -2.41
CA PHE A 225 -17.05 10.75 -1.64
C PHE A 225 -18.22 11.76 -1.53
N LEU A 226 -18.91 12.05 -2.62
CA LEU A 226 -20.03 12.99 -2.62
C LEU A 226 -21.19 12.50 -1.74
N GLU A 227 -21.43 11.21 -1.69
CA GLU A 227 -22.49 10.58 -0.90
C GLU A 227 -22.07 10.29 0.56
N GLY A 228 -20.83 10.54 0.97
CA GLY A 228 -20.34 10.22 2.31
C GLY A 228 -20.15 8.72 2.57
N LYS A 229 -20.01 7.94 1.50
CA LYS A 229 -19.84 6.48 1.55
C LYS A 229 -18.38 6.07 1.48
N SER A 230 -18.09 4.85 1.89
CA SER A 230 -16.77 4.26 1.75
C SER A 230 -16.30 4.22 0.29
N PRO A 231 -15.01 4.48 0.00
CA PRO A 231 -14.47 4.33 -1.35
C PRO A 231 -14.47 2.85 -1.81
N PRO A 232 -14.34 2.59 -3.11
CA PRO A 232 -14.59 1.27 -3.72
C PRO A 232 -13.83 0.08 -3.13
N ASP A 233 -12.63 0.29 -2.60
CA ASP A 233 -11.77 -0.79 -2.09
C ASP A 233 -11.98 -1.09 -0.60
N PHE A 234 -12.92 -0.43 0.05
CA PHE A 234 -13.18 -0.58 1.47
C PHE A 234 -14.52 -1.25 1.74
N PRO A 235 -14.66 -1.93 2.89
CA PRO A 235 -15.98 -2.36 3.35
C PRO A 235 -16.95 -1.19 3.39
N VAL A 236 -18.19 -1.46 3.02
CA VAL A 236 -19.22 -0.41 2.96
C VAL A 236 -19.54 0.07 4.38
N ASP A 237 -19.19 1.29 4.67
CA ASP A 237 -19.52 2.03 5.87
C ASP A 237 -20.29 3.30 5.52
N HIS A 238 -21.14 3.75 6.43
CA HIS A 238 -21.97 4.95 6.25
C HIS A 238 -21.75 5.97 7.38
N PHE A 239 -20.61 5.92 8.06
CA PHE A 239 -20.33 6.78 9.22
C PHE A 239 -20.36 8.28 8.91
N GLU A 240 -20.08 8.66 7.66
CA GLU A 240 -20.05 10.07 7.25
C GLU A 240 -21.38 10.57 6.70
N VAL A 241 -22.33 9.69 6.36
CA VAL A 241 -23.60 10.08 5.72
C VAL A 241 -24.38 11.05 6.62
N ASP A 242 -24.47 10.73 7.91
CA ASP A 242 -25.20 11.52 8.89
C ASP A 242 -24.27 12.30 9.84
N PHE A 243 -22.98 12.40 9.52
CA PHE A 243 -22.02 13.09 10.36
C PHE A 243 -22.23 14.59 10.32
N VAL A 244 -22.59 15.18 11.46
CA VAL A 244 -22.74 16.62 11.62
C VAL A 244 -21.38 17.30 11.57
N GLY A 245 -21.20 18.21 10.62
CA GLY A 245 -19.91 18.90 10.40
C GLY A 245 -19.01 18.23 9.35
N ARG A 246 -19.54 17.27 8.58
CA ARG A 246 -18.86 16.75 7.40
C ARG A 246 -18.54 17.91 6.44
N ALA A 247 -17.30 17.96 5.95
CA ALA A 247 -16.90 18.94 4.96
C ALA A 247 -17.73 18.80 3.66
N SER A 248 -18.09 19.93 3.10
CA SER A 248 -18.78 20.02 1.81
C SER A 248 -17.79 20.12 0.65
N THR A 249 -18.31 20.07 -0.56
CA THR A 249 -17.48 20.30 -1.76
C THR A 249 -16.95 21.74 -1.83
N ASP A 250 -17.57 22.69 -1.14
CA ASP A 250 -17.16 24.09 -1.11
C ASP A 250 -15.94 24.33 -0.21
N ASP A 251 -15.66 23.40 0.71
CA ASP A 251 -14.48 23.42 1.56
C ASP A 251 -13.20 22.96 0.80
N LEU A 252 -13.37 22.39 -0.39
CA LEU A 252 -12.26 21.88 -1.19
C LEU A 252 -11.52 23.00 -1.91
N THR A 253 -10.21 23.05 -1.75
CA THR A 253 -9.34 23.88 -2.60
C THR A 253 -9.41 23.41 -4.05
N PRO A 254 -9.03 24.24 -5.04
CA PRO A 254 -8.90 23.79 -6.44
C PRO A 254 -8.02 22.55 -6.59
N LEU A 255 -6.91 22.49 -5.84
CA LEU A 255 -6.03 21.31 -5.81
C LEU A 255 -6.75 20.08 -5.24
N GLY A 256 -7.50 20.22 -4.14
CA GLY A 256 -8.27 19.13 -3.54
C GLY A 256 -9.32 18.57 -4.49
N ARG A 257 -10.00 19.44 -5.23
CA ARG A 257 -10.97 19.04 -6.27
C ARG A 257 -10.28 18.23 -7.39
N ALA A 258 -9.18 18.74 -7.93
CA ALA A 258 -8.40 18.03 -8.95
C ALA A 258 -7.91 16.67 -8.46
N GLN A 259 -7.41 16.59 -7.22
CA GLN A 259 -6.94 15.36 -6.61
C GLN A 259 -8.02 14.32 -6.37
N LEU A 260 -9.27 14.74 -6.17
CA LEU A 260 -10.43 13.87 -6.01
C LEU A 260 -11.10 13.49 -7.34
N GLY A 261 -10.64 14.05 -8.46
CA GLY A 261 -11.12 13.68 -9.78
C GLY A 261 -12.31 14.48 -10.29
N PHE A 262 -12.58 15.68 -9.74
CA PHE A 262 -13.64 16.55 -10.24
C PHE A 262 -13.40 17.02 -11.68
N ASP A 263 -12.15 16.99 -12.16
CA ASP A 263 -11.74 17.48 -13.48
C ASP A 263 -11.53 16.32 -14.49
N LEU A 264 -11.97 15.09 -14.19
CA LEU A 264 -11.78 13.87 -15.01
C LEU A 264 -13.00 13.52 -15.87
#